data_837a27f1c7c08ff5c3e494fe8a14f66e
#
_entry.id   837a27f1c7c08ff5c3e494fe8a14f66e
#
_cell.length_a   1.000
_cell.length_b   1.000
_cell.length_c   1.000
_cell.angle_alpha   90.00
_cell.angle_beta   90.00
_cell.angle_gamma   90.00
#
_symmetry.space_group_name_H-M   'P 1'
#
loop_
_entity.id
_entity.type
_entity.pdbx_description
1 polymer ?
#
loop_
_entity_poly.entity_id
_entity_poly.type
_entity_poly.pdbx_seq_one_letter_code
_entity_poly.pdbx_strand_id
1 'polypeptide(L)'
;MEERITLKMLRYFDKVAQLGQFSRAAEQLNITKSPLSAQIKELEEVLGTALFERNTRNVQLTKAGEQLQAECVTLFAQFERSIHRVKQCAREEKQQLDIGLMSSIFWAGFGPAFHALQQLMPHATLNLLELSPEKQVRQLLMHQIDLGLVRFADTRDVAPLLSECLYQESMVVALPSEHPLAQRGQLTLSDLKSADFVMLKQENSSSTRLIVEYCAKAGYRPNIVQEVVEPNTLLAVISARQAVSIVPQSYANLSWPQVRFIPLKQRIPAGVYALYHPETQSNIKRMLDELK
;
A
#
# COMPACT_ATOMS: atom_id res chain seq x y z
N MET A 1 -5.55 -9.70 39.01
CA MET A 1 -6.26 -10.45 37.95
C MET A 1 -5.68 -10.13 36.55
N GLU A 2 -5.35 -8.89 36.28
CA GLU A 2 -4.81 -8.44 34.97
C GLU A 2 -3.41 -9.00 34.61
N GLU A 3 -2.58 -9.32 35.60
CA GLU A 3 -1.24 -9.91 35.41
C GLU A 3 -1.23 -11.29 34.71
N ARG A 4 -2.39 -11.93 34.54
CA ARG A 4 -2.51 -13.24 33.88
C ARG A 4 -2.74 -13.11 32.38
N ILE A 5 -3.10 -11.92 31.85
CA ILE A 5 -3.28 -11.69 30.42
C ILE A 5 -1.92 -11.43 29.77
N THR A 6 -1.58 -12.23 28.78
CA THR A 6 -0.31 -12.11 28.05
C THR A 6 -0.53 -11.59 26.63
N LEU A 7 0.49 -10.92 26.06
CA LEU A 7 0.47 -10.53 24.64
C LEU A 7 0.26 -11.74 23.71
N LYS A 8 0.71 -12.92 24.12
CA LYS A 8 0.51 -14.16 23.37
C LYS A 8 -0.96 -14.55 23.30
N MET A 9 -1.69 -14.47 24.40
CA MET A 9 -3.14 -14.73 24.42
C MET A 9 -3.90 -13.76 23.53
N LEU A 10 -3.55 -12.47 23.58
CA LEU A 10 -4.17 -11.44 22.73
C LEU A 10 -3.87 -11.67 21.25
N ARG A 11 -2.64 -12.04 20.88
CA ARG A 11 -2.29 -12.42 19.49
C ARG A 11 -3.06 -13.65 19.00
N TYR A 12 -3.25 -14.63 19.87
CA TYR A 12 -4.03 -15.82 19.54
C TYR A 12 -5.49 -15.48 19.31
N PHE A 13 -6.06 -14.67 20.20
CA PHE A 13 -7.41 -14.17 20.08
C PHE A 13 -7.60 -13.39 18.74
N ASP A 14 -6.76 -12.38 18.49
CA ASP A 14 -6.84 -11.55 17.28
C ASP A 14 -6.73 -12.39 16.00
N LYS A 15 -5.83 -13.39 15.97
CA LYS A 15 -5.70 -14.28 14.82
C LYS A 15 -6.96 -15.12 14.58
N VAL A 16 -7.60 -15.63 15.63
CA VAL A 16 -8.87 -16.37 15.51
C VAL A 16 -9.99 -15.43 15.05
N ALA A 17 -10.04 -14.21 15.58
CA ALA A 17 -11.01 -13.18 15.20
C ALA A 17 -10.91 -12.80 13.73
N GLN A 18 -9.68 -12.61 13.20
CA GLN A 18 -9.44 -12.28 11.78
C GLN A 18 -9.85 -13.40 10.82
N LEU A 19 -9.64 -14.66 11.20
CA LEU A 19 -9.81 -15.80 10.29
C LEU A 19 -11.17 -16.51 10.46
N GLY A 20 -11.88 -16.24 11.55
CA GLY A 20 -13.17 -16.87 11.87
C GLY A 20 -13.11 -18.38 12.07
N GLN A 21 -11.90 -18.97 12.16
CA GLN A 21 -11.70 -20.43 12.26
C GLN A 21 -10.47 -20.77 13.09
N PHE A 22 -10.64 -21.55 14.16
CA PHE A 22 -9.53 -22.00 15.02
C PHE A 22 -8.47 -22.82 14.27
N SER A 23 -8.89 -23.69 13.34
CA SER A 23 -7.96 -24.55 12.60
C SER A 23 -7.03 -23.73 11.71
N ARG A 24 -7.55 -22.77 10.94
CA ARG A 24 -6.77 -21.86 10.11
C ARG A 24 -5.86 -20.93 10.93
N ALA A 25 -6.36 -20.46 12.09
CA ALA A 25 -5.56 -19.65 12.97
C ALA A 25 -4.38 -20.44 13.56
N ALA A 26 -4.61 -21.68 13.96
CA ALA A 26 -3.57 -22.57 14.47
C ALA A 26 -2.49 -22.86 13.42
N GLU A 27 -2.88 -23.13 12.17
CA GLU A 27 -1.95 -23.31 11.03
C GLU A 27 -1.09 -22.07 10.81
N GLN A 28 -1.68 -20.87 10.76
CA GLN A 28 -0.92 -19.63 10.55
C GLN A 28 0.00 -19.27 11.74
N LEU A 29 -0.35 -19.74 12.93
CA LEU A 29 0.45 -19.56 14.14
C LEU A 29 1.51 -20.67 14.32
N ASN A 30 1.55 -21.66 13.40
CA ASN A 30 2.42 -22.86 13.49
C ASN A 30 2.27 -23.62 14.82
N ILE A 31 1.03 -23.77 15.30
CA ILE A 31 0.69 -24.53 16.52
C ILE A 31 -0.48 -25.47 16.24
N THR A 32 -0.74 -26.39 17.20
CA THR A 32 -1.94 -27.24 17.16
C THR A 32 -3.16 -26.49 17.72
N LYS A 33 -4.36 -26.93 17.35
CA LYS A 33 -5.62 -26.31 17.76
C LYS A 33 -5.86 -26.35 19.27
N SER A 34 -5.37 -27.41 19.96
CA SER A 34 -5.61 -27.61 21.40
C SER A 34 -5.02 -26.48 22.27
N PRO A 35 -3.71 -26.15 22.18
CA PRO A 35 -3.14 -25.05 22.95
C PRO A 35 -3.74 -23.68 22.57
N LEU A 36 -4.11 -23.46 21.30
CA LEU A 36 -4.81 -22.23 20.90
C LEU A 36 -6.16 -22.10 21.64
N SER A 37 -6.97 -23.16 21.61
CA SER A 37 -8.29 -23.16 22.29
C SER A 37 -8.16 -23.02 23.81
N ALA A 38 -7.15 -23.63 24.41
CA ALA A 38 -6.90 -23.51 25.86
C ALA A 38 -6.54 -22.06 26.25
N GLN A 39 -5.67 -21.39 25.47
CA GLN A 39 -5.28 -20.01 25.73
C GLN A 39 -6.44 -19.01 25.54
N ILE A 40 -7.31 -19.24 24.55
CA ILE A 40 -8.51 -18.42 24.36
C ILE A 40 -9.48 -18.63 25.54
N LYS A 41 -9.69 -19.87 25.95
CA LYS A 41 -10.56 -20.18 27.10
C LYS A 41 -10.03 -19.54 28.40
N GLU A 42 -8.73 -19.60 28.63
CA GLU A 42 -8.09 -18.93 29.76
C GLU A 42 -8.28 -17.40 29.70
N LEU A 43 -8.15 -16.80 28.51
CA LEU A 43 -8.41 -15.36 28.31
C LEU A 43 -9.86 -15.00 28.65
N GLU A 44 -10.85 -15.78 28.18
CA GLU A 44 -12.27 -15.61 28.52
C GLU A 44 -12.54 -15.75 30.01
N GLU A 45 -11.90 -16.72 30.68
CA GLU A 45 -12.01 -16.92 32.12
C GLU A 45 -11.44 -15.74 32.93
N VAL A 46 -10.30 -15.21 32.52
CA VAL A 46 -9.66 -14.04 33.16
C VAL A 46 -10.50 -12.77 32.96
N LEU A 47 -11.07 -12.58 31.77
CA LEU A 47 -11.93 -11.43 31.46
C LEU A 47 -13.36 -11.58 32.04
N GLY A 48 -13.75 -12.79 32.45
CA GLY A 48 -15.08 -13.07 32.97
C GLY A 48 -16.19 -12.98 31.90
N THR A 49 -15.84 -13.01 30.62
CA THR A 49 -16.81 -12.91 29.53
C THR A 49 -16.37 -13.73 28.31
N ALA A 50 -17.35 -14.30 27.60
CA ALA A 50 -17.07 -14.97 26.32
C ALA A 50 -16.72 -13.94 25.23
N LEU A 51 -15.69 -14.22 24.45
CA LEU A 51 -15.24 -13.42 23.33
C LEU A 51 -15.76 -13.96 21.98
N PHE A 52 -16.08 -15.25 21.94
CA PHE A 52 -16.58 -15.91 20.75
C PHE A 52 -17.92 -16.59 21.02
N GLU A 53 -18.83 -16.47 20.04
CA GLU A 53 -20.02 -17.31 19.95
C GLU A 53 -19.63 -18.63 19.29
N ARG A 54 -19.81 -19.74 20.04
CA ARG A 54 -19.43 -21.09 19.56
C ARG A 54 -20.61 -21.74 18.85
N ASN A 55 -20.73 -21.53 17.54
CA ASN A 55 -21.59 -22.32 16.68
C ASN A 55 -20.78 -23.40 15.96
N THR A 56 -21.40 -24.57 15.69
CA THR A 56 -20.72 -25.76 15.17
C THR A 56 -20.03 -25.60 13.81
N ARG A 57 -20.25 -24.51 13.09
CA ARG A 57 -19.69 -24.28 11.74
C ARG A 57 -18.88 -22.99 11.59
N ASN A 58 -19.14 -21.94 12.36
CA ASN A 58 -18.42 -20.66 12.26
C ASN A 58 -18.18 -20.09 13.66
N VAL A 59 -17.06 -19.40 13.82
CA VAL A 59 -16.67 -18.66 15.02
C VAL A 59 -16.98 -17.19 14.76
N GLN A 60 -17.92 -16.63 15.51
CA GLN A 60 -18.28 -15.21 15.46
C GLN A 60 -17.85 -14.52 16.74
N LEU A 61 -17.54 -13.24 16.67
CA LEU A 61 -17.23 -12.44 17.84
C LEU A 61 -18.51 -12.09 18.62
N THR A 62 -18.41 -12.08 19.94
CA THR A 62 -19.39 -11.40 20.79
C THR A 62 -19.12 -9.89 20.77
N LYS A 63 -20.01 -9.06 21.32
CA LYS A 63 -19.75 -7.61 21.49
C LYS A 63 -18.47 -7.35 22.28
N ALA A 64 -18.17 -8.17 23.31
CA ALA A 64 -16.93 -8.09 24.05
C ALA A 64 -15.73 -8.48 23.19
N GLY A 65 -15.88 -9.47 22.31
CA GLY A 65 -14.87 -9.87 21.33
C GLY A 65 -14.59 -8.78 20.32
N GLU A 66 -15.61 -8.12 19.75
CA GLU A 66 -15.45 -6.99 18.82
C GLU A 66 -14.68 -5.84 19.49
N GLN A 67 -15.04 -5.50 20.72
CA GLN A 67 -14.34 -4.47 21.49
C GLN A 67 -12.86 -4.87 21.73
N LEU A 68 -12.61 -6.10 22.18
CA LEU A 68 -11.24 -6.56 22.41
C LEU A 68 -10.42 -6.59 21.10
N GLN A 69 -11.02 -6.93 19.97
CA GLN A 69 -10.34 -6.90 18.66
C GLN A 69 -9.89 -5.47 18.32
N ALA A 70 -10.76 -4.47 18.51
CA ALA A 70 -10.43 -3.07 18.29
C ALA A 70 -9.27 -2.61 19.20
N GLU A 71 -9.31 -3.00 20.50
CA GLU A 71 -8.23 -2.71 21.46
C GLU A 71 -6.92 -3.42 21.09
N CYS A 72 -6.98 -4.67 20.62
CA CYS A 72 -5.81 -5.42 20.20
C CYS A 72 -5.08 -4.72 19.03
N VAL A 73 -5.80 -4.17 18.05
CA VAL A 73 -5.19 -3.42 16.95
C VAL A 73 -4.37 -2.24 17.49
N THR A 74 -4.93 -1.47 18.41
CA THR A 74 -4.26 -0.31 19.02
C THR A 74 -3.06 -0.72 19.87
N LEU A 75 -3.23 -1.75 20.70
CA LEU A 75 -2.19 -2.25 21.60
C LEU A 75 -1.00 -2.83 20.83
N PHE A 76 -1.25 -3.64 19.80
CA PHE A 76 -0.17 -4.20 18.99
C PHE A 76 0.56 -3.12 18.21
N ALA A 77 -0.13 -2.13 17.66
CA ALA A 77 0.50 -1.00 17.02
C ALA A 77 1.41 -0.22 18.02
N GLN A 78 0.97 -0.02 19.26
CA GLN A 78 1.77 0.63 20.29
C GLN A 78 2.97 -0.21 20.73
N PHE A 79 2.78 -1.53 20.86
CA PHE A 79 3.86 -2.46 21.20
C PHE A 79 4.94 -2.47 20.11
N GLU A 80 4.55 -2.62 18.85
CA GLU A 80 5.48 -2.59 17.70
C GLU A 80 6.23 -1.25 17.64
N ARG A 81 5.53 -0.12 17.84
CA ARG A 81 6.18 1.21 17.96
C ARG A 81 7.23 1.25 19.06
N SER A 82 6.93 0.69 20.24
CA SER A 82 7.89 0.69 21.35
C SER A 82 9.14 -0.14 21.06
N ILE A 83 8.97 -1.32 20.46
CA ILE A 83 10.08 -2.16 20.01
C ILE A 83 10.89 -1.45 18.91
N HIS A 84 10.20 -0.78 17.99
CA HIS A 84 10.86 -0.06 16.90
C HIS A 84 11.72 1.12 17.45
N ARG A 85 11.21 1.90 18.40
CA ARG A 85 12.00 2.97 19.05
C ARG A 85 13.29 2.45 19.68
N VAL A 86 13.25 1.30 20.34
CA VAL A 86 14.45 0.65 20.86
C VAL A 86 15.41 0.27 19.72
N LYS A 87 14.88 -0.29 18.63
CA LYS A 87 15.68 -0.61 17.45
C LYS A 87 16.21 0.63 16.74
N GLN A 88 15.46 1.72 16.69
CA GLN A 88 15.93 3.00 16.14
C GLN A 88 17.12 3.56 16.88
N CYS A 89 17.15 3.53 18.20
CA CYS A 89 18.34 3.93 18.94
C CYS A 89 19.61 3.20 18.47
N ALA A 90 19.50 1.91 18.16
CA ALA A 90 20.61 1.12 17.60
C ALA A 90 20.85 1.39 16.09
N ARG A 91 19.86 1.87 15.34
CA ARG A 91 19.95 2.23 13.92
C ARG A 91 20.48 3.63 13.70
N GLU A 92 20.16 4.58 14.58
CA GLU A 92 20.74 5.93 14.57
C GLU A 92 22.27 5.88 14.71
N GLU A 93 22.80 4.94 15.50
CA GLU A 93 24.24 4.64 15.52
C GLU A 93 24.77 4.11 14.17
N LYS A 94 23.92 3.43 13.38
CA LYS A 94 24.30 2.86 12.06
C LYS A 94 23.84 3.70 10.87
N GLN A 95 23.15 4.82 11.09
CA GLN A 95 22.59 5.67 10.04
C GLN A 95 21.86 4.86 8.95
N GLN A 96 20.96 3.98 9.34
CA GLN A 96 20.16 3.16 8.41
C GLN A 96 18.83 3.84 8.12
N LEU A 97 18.44 3.87 6.83
CA LEU A 97 17.17 4.42 6.35
C LEU A 97 16.46 3.38 5.49
N ASP A 98 15.26 2.99 5.90
CA ASP A 98 14.41 2.03 5.19
C ASP A 98 13.34 2.77 4.38
N ILE A 99 13.39 2.66 3.06
CA ILE A 99 12.50 3.38 2.12
C ILE A 99 11.62 2.37 1.39
N GLY A 100 10.31 2.48 1.61
CA GLY A 100 9.31 1.72 0.85
C GLY A 100 9.01 2.39 -0.48
N LEU A 101 8.93 1.63 -1.57
CA LEU A 101 8.57 2.14 -2.89
C LEU A 101 7.96 1.07 -3.77
N MET A 102 7.32 1.50 -4.86
CA MET A 102 7.02 0.65 -6.00
C MET A 102 8.07 0.87 -7.08
N SER A 103 8.45 -0.19 -7.80
CA SER A 103 9.45 -0.12 -8.89
C SER A 103 9.15 0.97 -9.93
N SER A 104 7.88 1.24 -10.21
CA SER A 104 7.44 2.29 -11.14
C SER A 104 7.80 3.72 -10.72
N ILE A 105 8.25 3.95 -9.49
CA ILE A 105 8.74 5.25 -9.02
C ILE A 105 10.06 5.62 -9.73
N PHE A 106 10.91 4.63 -10.03
CA PHE A 106 12.15 4.88 -10.79
C PHE A 106 11.90 5.39 -12.21
N TRP A 107 10.76 5.05 -12.80
CA TRP A 107 10.39 5.56 -14.13
C TRP A 107 10.07 7.06 -14.13
N ALA A 108 9.75 7.62 -12.96
CA ALA A 108 9.59 9.06 -12.77
C ALA A 108 10.92 9.82 -12.60
N GLY A 109 12.07 9.14 -12.80
CA GLY A 109 13.38 9.79 -12.74
C GLY A 109 14.03 9.80 -11.34
N PHE A 110 13.60 8.94 -10.43
CA PHE A 110 14.11 8.89 -9.05
C PHE A 110 15.54 8.32 -8.89
N GLY A 111 16.13 7.72 -9.93
CA GLY A 111 17.49 7.19 -9.87
C GLY A 111 18.55 8.25 -9.49
N PRO A 112 18.62 9.38 -10.19
CA PRO A 112 19.51 10.48 -9.81
C PRO A 112 19.30 11.04 -8.41
N ALA A 113 18.03 11.15 -7.97
CA ALA A 113 17.69 11.61 -6.62
C ALA A 113 18.21 10.65 -5.54
N PHE A 114 18.11 9.34 -5.76
CA PHE A 114 18.73 8.34 -4.87
C PHE A 114 20.25 8.46 -4.82
N HIS A 115 20.88 8.69 -5.96
CA HIS A 115 22.33 8.90 -6.01
C HIS A 115 22.74 10.14 -5.21
N ALA A 116 22.03 11.27 -5.39
CA ALA A 116 22.26 12.48 -4.60
C ALA A 116 22.10 12.22 -3.10
N LEU A 117 21.08 11.49 -2.71
CA LEU A 117 20.85 11.12 -1.30
C LEU A 117 22.01 10.29 -0.72
N GLN A 118 22.56 9.34 -1.48
CA GLN A 118 23.73 8.56 -1.07
C GLN A 118 24.99 9.46 -0.88
N GLN A 119 25.15 10.45 -1.75
CA GLN A 119 26.27 11.40 -1.62
C GLN A 119 26.16 12.29 -0.37
N LEU A 120 24.94 12.70 -0.01
CA LEU A 120 24.68 13.51 1.19
C LEU A 120 24.86 12.72 2.48
N MET A 121 24.61 11.42 2.43
CA MET A 121 24.66 10.54 3.59
C MET A 121 25.64 9.36 3.35
N PRO A 122 26.95 9.62 3.16
CA PRO A 122 27.91 8.59 2.71
C PRO A 122 28.09 7.46 3.73
N HIS A 123 27.73 7.67 4.99
CA HIS A 123 27.79 6.67 6.06
C HIS A 123 26.45 5.99 6.30
N ALA A 124 25.37 6.43 5.62
CA ALA A 124 24.06 5.83 5.79
C ALA A 124 23.86 4.62 4.89
N THR A 125 23.21 3.60 5.41
CA THR A 125 22.72 2.47 4.64
C THR A 125 21.29 2.75 4.18
N LEU A 126 21.09 2.96 2.88
CA LEU A 126 19.77 3.13 2.28
C LEU A 126 19.24 1.76 1.85
N ASN A 127 18.18 1.29 2.50
CA ASN A 127 17.49 0.06 2.13
C ASN A 127 16.23 0.40 1.32
N LEU A 128 16.17 -0.10 0.10
CA LEU A 128 14.99 0.04 -0.75
C LEU A 128 14.14 -1.22 -0.64
N LEU A 129 12.89 -1.04 -0.21
CA LEU A 129 11.93 -2.12 0.02
C LEU A 129 10.79 -2.00 -0.99
N GLU A 130 10.66 -2.98 -1.88
CA GLU A 130 9.56 -3.01 -2.82
C GLU A 130 8.27 -3.41 -2.11
N LEU A 131 7.37 -2.45 -1.96
CA LEU A 131 6.14 -2.56 -1.18
C LEU A 131 4.97 -1.91 -1.91
N SER A 132 3.79 -2.54 -1.87
CA SER A 132 2.55 -1.88 -2.30
C SER A 132 2.23 -0.67 -1.40
N PRO A 133 1.50 0.35 -1.89
CA PRO A 133 1.15 1.54 -1.09
C PRO A 133 0.47 1.19 0.24
N GLU A 134 -0.44 0.23 0.25
CA GLU A 134 -1.09 -0.24 1.49
C GLU A 134 -0.09 -0.79 2.50
N LYS A 135 0.88 -1.61 2.04
CA LYS A 135 1.94 -2.14 2.90
C LYS A 135 2.86 -1.02 3.40
N GLN A 136 3.18 -0.03 2.54
CA GLN A 136 3.97 1.13 2.94
C GLN A 136 3.27 1.91 4.07
N VAL A 137 1.98 2.25 3.91
CA VAL A 137 1.19 2.93 4.95
C VAL A 137 1.21 2.14 6.25
N ARG A 138 0.94 0.83 6.20
CA ARG A 138 0.98 -0.04 7.40
C ARG A 138 2.36 -0.04 8.06
N GLN A 139 3.43 -0.19 7.28
CA GLN A 139 4.79 -0.24 7.81
C GLN A 139 5.26 1.12 8.35
N LEU A 140 4.85 2.24 7.74
CA LEU A 140 5.06 3.58 8.29
C LEU A 140 4.37 3.77 9.64
N LEU A 141 3.10 3.37 9.74
CA LEU A 141 2.35 3.43 11.01
C LEU A 141 2.96 2.55 12.11
N MET A 142 3.61 1.47 11.73
CA MET A 142 4.35 0.56 12.63
C MET A 142 5.81 0.96 12.79
N HIS A 143 6.26 2.06 12.18
CA HIS A 143 7.66 2.51 12.14
C HIS A 143 8.64 1.44 11.65
N GLN A 144 8.21 0.55 10.76
CA GLN A 144 9.05 -0.49 10.16
C GLN A 144 9.82 0.02 8.94
N ILE A 145 9.35 1.10 8.32
CA ILE A 145 10.07 1.89 7.33
C ILE A 145 10.03 3.37 7.75
N ASP A 146 10.98 4.15 7.27
CA ASP A 146 11.14 5.56 7.63
C ASP A 146 10.43 6.47 6.62
N LEU A 147 10.41 6.06 5.35
CA LEU A 147 9.86 6.81 4.23
C LEU A 147 9.10 5.87 3.29
N GLY A 148 7.95 6.31 2.80
CA GLY A 148 7.21 5.66 1.71
C GLY A 148 7.17 6.55 0.49
N LEU A 149 7.41 5.98 -0.70
CA LEU A 149 7.24 6.68 -1.97
C LEU A 149 6.03 6.10 -2.70
N VAL A 150 5.00 6.94 -2.85
CA VAL A 150 3.70 6.53 -3.41
C VAL A 150 3.23 7.49 -4.51
N ARG A 151 2.19 7.12 -5.22
CA ARG A 151 1.50 7.99 -6.17
C ARG A 151 0.44 8.84 -5.47
N PHE A 152 0.07 9.98 -6.09
CA PHE A 152 -0.96 10.90 -5.57
C PHE A 152 -2.23 10.18 -5.09
N ALA A 153 -2.73 9.22 -5.85
CA ALA A 153 -3.94 8.49 -5.48
C ALA A 153 -3.83 7.77 -4.12
N ASP A 154 -2.63 7.36 -3.75
CA ASP A 154 -2.32 6.59 -2.55
C ASP A 154 -2.01 7.50 -1.34
N THR A 155 -2.11 8.84 -1.48
CA THR A 155 -1.97 9.80 -0.37
C THR A 155 -3.31 10.10 0.33
N ARG A 156 -4.41 9.53 -0.15
CA ARG A 156 -5.73 9.74 0.43
C ARG A 156 -5.92 8.83 1.64
N ASP A 157 -6.57 9.34 2.67
CA ASP A 157 -6.94 8.59 3.88
C ASP A 157 -5.74 7.93 4.60
N VAL A 158 -4.58 8.59 4.59
CA VAL A 158 -3.34 8.08 5.21
C VAL A 158 -3.07 8.64 6.61
N ALA A 159 -3.98 9.43 7.19
CA ALA A 159 -3.80 9.98 8.53
C ALA A 159 -3.44 8.87 9.56
N PRO A 160 -2.50 9.13 10.49
CA PRO A 160 -1.85 10.40 10.82
C PRO A 160 -0.57 10.70 10.00
N LEU A 161 -0.24 9.93 8.96
CA LEU A 161 0.96 10.15 8.16
C LEU A 161 0.90 11.51 7.43
N LEU A 162 2.06 12.12 7.26
CA LEU A 162 2.24 13.31 6.44
C LEU A 162 2.57 12.91 5.01
N SER A 163 2.14 13.74 4.05
CA SER A 163 2.45 13.54 2.64
C SER A 163 3.06 14.82 2.05
N GLU A 164 4.13 14.67 1.27
CA GLU A 164 4.80 15.78 0.60
C GLU A 164 5.06 15.45 -0.87
N CYS A 165 4.69 16.39 -1.76
CA CYS A 165 4.88 16.20 -3.20
C CYS A 165 6.34 16.35 -3.57
N LEU A 166 6.93 15.32 -4.18
CA LEU A 166 8.30 15.32 -4.68
C LEU A 166 8.37 15.63 -6.18
N TYR A 167 7.43 15.08 -6.94
CA TYR A 167 7.39 15.23 -8.40
C TYR A 167 5.95 15.32 -8.88
N GLN A 168 5.65 16.30 -9.72
CA GLN A 168 4.33 16.49 -10.30
C GLN A 168 4.25 15.92 -11.70
N GLU A 169 3.30 15.03 -11.94
CA GLU A 169 2.94 14.54 -13.25
C GLU A 169 1.44 14.29 -13.36
N SER A 170 0.98 14.10 -14.59
CA SER A 170 -0.41 13.75 -14.89
C SER A 170 -0.50 12.35 -15.49
N MET A 171 -1.71 11.79 -15.51
CA MET A 171 -2.00 10.56 -16.22
C MET A 171 -2.05 10.79 -17.73
N VAL A 172 -1.67 9.75 -18.48
CA VAL A 172 -1.78 9.62 -19.93
C VAL A 172 -2.51 8.33 -20.29
N VAL A 173 -2.99 8.21 -21.52
CA VAL A 173 -3.56 6.97 -22.04
C VAL A 173 -2.43 6.09 -22.60
N ALA A 174 -2.34 4.86 -22.12
CA ALA A 174 -1.52 3.80 -22.71
C ALA A 174 -2.42 2.89 -23.56
N LEU A 175 -2.05 2.68 -24.80
CA LEU A 175 -2.81 1.85 -25.77
C LEU A 175 -1.87 1.19 -26.79
N PRO A 176 -2.31 0.12 -27.46
CA PRO A 176 -1.52 -0.51 -28.54
C PRO A 176 -1.19 0.47 -29.65
N SER A 177 -0.01 0.36 -30.23
CA SER A 177 0.43 1.23 -31.34
C SER A 177 -0.50 1.16 -32.57
N GLU A 178 -1.21 0.05 -32.76
CA GLU A 178 -2.15 -0.18 -33.85
C GLU A 178 -3.60 0.22 -33.49
N HIS A 179 -3.84 0.69 -32.26
CA HIS A 179 -5.17 1.10 -31.84
C HIS A 179 -5.68 2.29 -32.67
N PRO A 180 -6.97 2.37 -33.04
CA PRO A 180 -7.50 3.49 -33.87
C PRO A 180 -7.23 4.88 -33.29
N LEU A 181 -7.14 5.00 -31.97
CA LEU A 181 -6.83 6.27 -31.28
C LEU A 181 -5.33 6.58 -31.23
N ALA A 182 -4.44 5.66 -31.63
CA ALA A 182 -2.99 5.81 -31.49
C ALA A 182 -2.39 6.95 -32.32
N GLN A 183 -3.10 7.40 -33.37
CA GLN A 183 -2.66 8.48 -34.24
C GLN A 183 -3.07 9.89 -33.76
N ARG A 184 -3.85 9.96 -32.67
CA ARG A 184 -4.27 11.25 -32.09
C ARG A 184 -3.17 11.84 -31.23
N GLY A 185 -2.96 13.16 -31.33
CA GLY A 185 -1.98 13.88 -30.49
C GLY A 185 -2.46 14.06 -29.04
N GLN A 186 -3.78 14.03 -28.82
CA GLN A 186 -4.40 14.16 -27.50
C GLN A 186 -5.75 13.45 -27.47
N LEU A 187 -6.12 12.89 -26.32
CA LEU A 187 -7.39 12.22 -26.08
C LEU A 187 -8.17 12.89 -24.96
N THR A 188 -9.49 12.69 -24.97
CA THR A 188 -10.38 12.99 -23.85
C THR A 188 -10.83 11.70 -23.20
N LEU A 189 -11.30 11.74 -21.94
CA LEU A 189 -11.89 10.57 -21.31
C LEU A 189 -13.09 10.03 -22.09
N SER A 190 -13.86 10.92 -22.74
CA SER A 190 -15.01 10.53 -23.56
C SER A 190 -14.62 9.71 -24.79
N ASP A 191 -13.43 9.88 -25.35
CA ASP A 191 -12.92 9.09 -26.47
C ASP A 191 -12.71 7.61 -26.08
N LEU A 192 -12.59 7.33 -24.78
CA LEU A 192 -12.33 6.00 -24.24
C LEU A 192 -13.61 5.27 -23.77
N LYS A 193 -14.79 5.89 -23.96
CA LYS A 193 -16.06 5.38 -23.41
C LYS A 193 -16.40 3.94 -23.84
N SER A 194 -16.04 3.58 -25.08
CA SER A 194 -16.29 2.25 -25.65
C SER A 194 -15.07 1.33 -25.64
N ALA A 195 -13.96 1.76 -25.05
CA ALA A 195 -12.76 0.95 -24.98
C ALA A 195 -12.80 -0.07 -23.82
N ASP A 196 -12.13 -1.19 -24.02
CA ASP A 196 -11.83 -2.15 -22.96
C ASP A 196 -10.62 -1.70 -22.18
N PHE A 197 -10.72 -1.80 -20.84
CA PHE A 197 -9.65 -1.34 -19.95
C PHE A 197 -8.93 -2.50 -19.28
N VAL A 198 -7.60 -2.34 -19.16
CA VAL A 198 -6.76 -3.11 -18.25
C VAL A 198 -6.32 -2.18 -17.12
N MET A 199 -6.51 -2.60 -15.87
CA MET A 199 -6.23 -1.76 -14.71
C MET A 199 -5.35 -2.48 -13.69
N LEU A 200 -4.72 -1.72 -12.80
CA LEU A 200 -4.09 -2.28 -11.59
C LEU A 200 -5.18 -2.68 -10.60
N LYS A 201 -4.98 -3.77 -9.87
CA LYS A 201 -5.87 -4.15 -8.76
C LYS A 201 -5.90 -3.04 -7.71
N GLN A 202 -7.09 -2.73 -7.18
CA GLN A 202 -7.27 -1.67 -6.17
C GLN A 202 -6.49 -1.93 -4.88
N GLU A 203 -6.28 -3.19 -4.51
CA GLU A 203 -5.45 -3.59 -3.37
C GLU A 203 -3.98 -3.18 -3.51
N ASN A 204 -3.52 -2.98 -4.76
CA ASN A 204 -2.15 -2.65 -5.08
C ASN A 204 -1.94 -1.17 -5.42
N SER A 205 -3.00 -0.44 -5.78
CA SER A 205 -2.93 0.98 -6.09
C SER A 205 -4.31 1.63 -6.09
N SER A 206 -4.46 2.74 -5.39
CA SER A 206 -5.67 3.57 -5.42
C SER A 206 -5.87 4.30 -6.76
N SER A 207 -4.91 4.21 -7.68
CA SER A 207 -4.99 4.86 -9.01
C SER A 207 -6.20 4.38 -9.80
N THR A 208 -6.55 3.09 -9.73
CA THR A 208 -7.75 2.54 -10.40
C THR A 208 -9.02 3.21 -9.89
N ARG A 209 -9.18 3.38 -8.57
CA ARG A 209 -10.33 4.10 -7.99
C ARG A 209 -10.39 5.54 -8.49
N LEU A 210 -9.25 6.24 -8.48
CA LEU A 210 -9.15 7.60 -8.99
C LEU A 210 -9.57 7.70 -10.45
N ILE A 211 -9.09 6.80 -11.32
CA ILE A 211 -9.42 6.77 -12.74
C ILE A 211 -10.92 6.52 -12.94
N VAL A 212 -11.51 5.56 -12.22
CA VAL A 212 -12.95 5.28 -12.27
C VAL A 212 -13.77 6.50 -11.85
N GLU A 213 -13.35 7.25 -10.82
CA GLU A 213 -13.99 8.51 -10.40
C GLU A 213 -13.97 9.56 -11.53
N TYR A 214 -12.85 9.70 -12.23
CA TYR A 214 -12.75 10.65 -13.35
C TYR A 214 -13.58 10.21 -14.57
N CYS A 215 -13.63 8.92 -14.88
CA CYS A 215 -14.49 8.37 -15.93
C CYS A 215 -15.98 8.59 -15.59
N ALA A 216 -16.37 8.39 -14.33
CA ALA A 216 -17.73 8.66 -13.88
C ALA A 216 -18.14 10.14 -14.03
N LYS A 217 -17.22 11.07 -13.73
CA LYS A 217 -17.42 12.52 -13.99
C LYS A 217 -17.52 12.82 -15.48
N ALA A 218 -16.92 12.02 -16.36
CA ALA A 218 -17.04 12.11 -17.81
C ALA A 218 -18.30 11.39 -18.36
N GLY A 219 -19.16 10.85 -17.48
CA GLY A 219 -20.46 10.27 -17.82
C GLY A 219 -20.44 8.78 -18.22
N TYR A 220 -19.40 8.04 -17.82
CA TYR A 220 -19.34 6.59 -18.06
C TYR A 220 -18.53 5.83 -16.99
N ARG A 221 -18.72 4.51 -16.94
CA ARG A 221 -17.83 3.61 -16.18
C ARG A 221 -16.94 2.84 -17.17
N PRO A 222 -15.64 2.73 -16.92
CA PRO A 222 -14.75 1.96 -17.78
C PRO A 222 -15.13 0.48 -17.75
N ASN A 223 -15.10 -0.18 -18.93
CA ASN A 223 -15.27 -1.64 -19.04
C ASN A 223 -13.94 -2.31 -18.70
N ILE A 224 -13.74 -2.69 -17.43
CA ILE A 224 -12.50 -3.34 -16.97
C ILE A 224 -12.57 -4.82 -17.33
N VAL A 225 -11.86 -5.22 -18.37
CA VAL A 225 -11.80 -6.61 -18.85
C VAL A 225 -10.71 -7.43 -18.16
N GLN A 226 -9.71 -6.77 -17.56
CA GLN A 226 -8.65 -7.44 -16.82
C GLN A 226 -8.06 -6.51 -15.75
N GLU A 227 -7.77 -7.11 -14.59
CA GLU A 227 -6.99 -6.48 -13.54
C GLU A 227 -5.67 -7.23 -13.35
N VAL A 228 -4.59 -6.47 -13.12
CA VAL A 228 -3.23 -7.00 -12.92
C VAL A 228 -2.61 -6.37 -11.67
N VAL A 229 -1.57 -7.01 -11.13
CA VAL A 229 -0.90 -6.55 -9.92
C VAL A 229 0.21 -5.55 -10.24
N GLU A 230 1.02 -5.86 -11.26
CA GLU A 230 2.25 -5.15 -11.57
C GLU A 230 2.13 -4.25 -12.80
N PRO A 231 2.72 -3.04 -12.76
CA PRO A 231 2.75 -2.11 -13.90
C PRO A 231 3.35 -2.69 -15.17
N ASN A 232 4.41 -3.51 -15.07
CA ASN A 232 5.00 -4.19 -16.23
C ASN A 232 4.01 -5.16 -16.88
N THR A 233 3.28 -5.93 -16.08
CA THR A 233 2.24 -6.83 -16.57
C THR A 233 1.11 -6.06 -17.25
N LEU A 234 0.75 -4.87 -16.71
CA LEU A 234 -0.24 -4.01 -17.34
C LEU A 234 0.18 -3.60 -18.76
N LEU A 235 1.40 -3.11 -18.93
CA LEU A 235 1.92 -2.71 -20.26
C LEU A 235 2.04 -3.92 -21.20
N ALA A 236 2.46 -5.09 -20.70
CA ALA A 236 2.53 -6.31 -21.49
C ALA A 236 1.14 -6.75 -21.99
N VAL A 237 0.11 -6.67 -21.15
CA VAL A 237 -1.26 -7.01 -21.54
C VAL A 237 -1.80 -6.02 -22.57
N ILE A 238 -1.53 -4.72 -22.40
CA ILE A 238 -1.91 -3.68 -23.38
C ILE A 238 -1.27 -3.98 -24.74
N SER A 239 0.01 -4.31 -24.78
CA SER A 239 0.71 -4.61 -26.05
C SER A 239 0.18 -5.86 -26.76
N ALA A 240 -0.41 -6.81 -26.02
CA ALA A 240 -0.92 -8.07 -26.55
C ALA A 240 -2.42 -8.04 -26.89
N ARG A 241 -3.16 -7.00 -26.49
CA ARG A 241 -4.64 -6.91 -26.64
C ARG A 241 -5.02 -5.53 -27.18
N GLN A 242 -6.23 -5.42 -27.74
CA GLN A 242 -6.84 -4.14 -28.16
C GLN A 242 -7.47 -3.38 -26.97
N ALA A 243 -6.81 -3.43 -25.78
CA ALA A 243 -7.28 -2.77 -24.56
C ALA A 243 -6.42 -1.54 -24.23
N VAL A 244 -6.99 -0.62 -23.47
CA VAL A 244 -6.33 0.63 -23.05
C VAL A 244 -6.13 0.67 -21.53
N SER A 245 -5.26 1.56 -21.07
CA SER A 245 -5.20 1.95 -19.67
C SER A 245 -4.92 3.45 -19.54
N ILE A 246 -5.14 3.97 -18.34
CA ILE A 246 -4.74 5.31 -17.94
C ILE A 246 -3.64 5.16 -16.88
N VAL A 247 -2.46 5.67 -17.18
CA VAL A 247 -1.23 5.45 -16.40
C VAL A 247 -0.47 6.75 -16.16
N PRO A 248 0.41 6.84 -15.16
CA PRO A 248 1.30 7.98 -15.01
C PRO A 248 2.14 8.25 -16.27
N GLN A 249 2.36 9.52 -16.59
CA GLN A 249 3.13 9.93 -17.77
C GLN A 249 4.55 9.33 -17.79
N SER A 250 5.16 9.16 -16.64
CA SER A 250 6.49 8.56 -16.48
C SER A 250 6.62 7.13 -17.01
N TYR A 251 5.50 6.41 -17.20
CA TYR A 251 5.52 5.09 -17.83
C TYR A 251 6.01 5.12 -19.27
N ALA A 252 5.87 6.27 -19.95
CA ALA A 252 6.40 6.49 -21.29
C ALA A 252 7.94 6.42 -21.35
N ASN A 253 8.63 6.66 -20.23
CA ASN A 253 10.10 6.59 -20.15
C ASN A 253 10.65 5.18 -20.36
N LEU A 254 9.82 4.15 -20.18
CA LEU A 254 10.21 2.75 -20.46
C LEU A 254 10.33 2.44 -21.96
N SER A 255 9.81 3.29 -22.84
CA SER A 255 9.78 3.02 -24.28
C SER A 255 9.27 1.61 -24.61
N TRP A 256 8.12 1.22 -23.99
CA TRP A 256 7.58 -0.14 -24.09
C TRP A 256 7.21 -0.47 -25.55
N PRO A 257 7.71 -1.59 -26.11
CA PRO A 257 7.41 -1.96 -27.48
C PRO A 257 5.90 -2.07 -27.73
N GLN A 258 5.42 -1.58 -28.88
CA GLN A 258 4.02 -1.70 -29.32
C GLN A 258 2.99 -0.99 -28.41
N VAL A 259 3.41 -0.17 -27.45
CA VAL A 259 2.54 0.70 -26.65
C VAL A 259 2.82 2.16 -26.96
N ARG A 260 1.77 2.93 -27.18
CA ARG A 260 1.83 4.40 -27.29
C ARG A 260 1.19 5.04 -26.06
N PHE A 261 1.79 6.16 -25.66
CA PHE A 261 1.33 6.97 -24.55
C PHE A 261 0.83 8.30 -25.10
N ILE A 262 -0.48 8.58 -24.91
CA ILE A 262 -1.11 9.77 -25.49
C ILE A 262 -1.63 10.65 -24.35
N PRO A 263 -1.31 11.96 -24.36
CA PRO A 263 -1.77 12.90 -23.36
C PRO A 263 -3.29 12.95 -23.27
N LEU A 264 -3.82 13.08 -22.03
CA LEU A 264 -5.23 13.38 -21.77
C LEU A 264 -5.45 14.88 -21.70
N LYS A 265 -6.58 15.35 -22.24
CA LYS A 265 -7.04 16.74 -22.05
C LYS A 265 -7.39 17.01 -20.59
N GLN A 266 -8.04 16.04 -19.93
CA GLN A 266 -8.35 16.11 -18.49
C GLN A 266 -7.07 15.84 -17.69
N ARG A 267 -6.76 16.75 -16.79
CA ARG A 267 -5.61 16.63 -15.90
C ARG A 267 -5.96 15.73 -14.72
N ILE A 268 -5.50 14.49 -14.76
CA ILE A 268 -5.62 13.54 -13.64
C ILE A 268 -4.26 13.49 -12.92
N PRO A 269 -4.18 13.88 -11.64
CA PRO A 269 -2.90 13.93 -10.94
C PRO A 269 -2.33 12.52 -10.73
N ALA A 270 -1.02 12.38 -10.94
CA ALA A 270 -0.27 11.13 -10.81
C ALA A 270 1.09 11.30 -10.13
N GLY A 271 1.38 12.47 -9.61
CA GLY A 271 2.67 12.83 -9.03
C GLY A 271 3.15 11.84 -7.97
N VAL A 272 4.44 11.87 -7.70
CA VAL A 272 5.11 11.07 -6.67
C VAL A 272 5.14 11.86 -5.37
N TYR A 273 4.79 11.20 -4.29
CA TYR A 273 4.70 11.77 -2.95
C TYR A 273 5.53 10.94 -1.96
N ALA A 274 6.18 11.64 -1.06
CA ALA A 274 6.74 11.06 0.15
C ALA A 274 5.65 10.92 1.20
N LEU A 275 5.56 9.76 1.85
CA LEU A 275 4.78 9.52 3.06
C LEU A 275 5.74 9.26 4.21
N TYR A 276 5.50 9.88 5.36
CA TYR A 276 6.31 9.68 6.55
C TYR A 276 5.51 9.95 7.83
N HIS A 277 6.00 9.43 8.95
CA HIS A 277 5.37 9.64 10.25
C HIS A 277 5.71 11.04 10.79
N PRO A 278 4.77 11.79 11.41
CA PRO A 278 5.04 13.10 11.98
C PRO A 278 6.22 13.14 12.95
N GLU A 279 6.44 12.06 13.71
CA GLU A 279 7.54 11.93 14.67
C GLU A 279 8.94 11.94 14.02
N THR A 280 9.03 11.55 12.73
CA THR A 280 10.30 11.50 11.97
C THR A 280 10.51 12.71 11.07
N GLN A 281 9.58 13.68 11.08
CA GLN A 281 9.57 14.81 10.16
C GLN A 281 10.89 15.61 10.11
N SER A 282 11.52 15.87 11.26
CA SER A 282 12.75 16.66 11.33
C SER A 282 13.93 15.99 10.62
N ASN A 283 14.04 14.66 10.72
CA ASN A 283 15.11 13.88 10.11
C ASN A 283 14.86 13.71 8.60
N ILE A 284 13.61 13.55 8.19
CA ILE A 284 13.23 13.31 6.80
C ILE A 284 13.17 14.59 5.97
N LYS A 285 12.79 15.73 6.56
CA LYS A 285 12.60 16.99 5.83
C LYS A 285 13.87 17.43 5.07
N ARG A 286 15.03 17.37 5.71
CA ARG A 286 16.30 17.67 5.04
C ARG A 286 16.57 16.78 3.84
N MET A 287 16.19 15.52 3.94
CA MET A 287 16.34 14.54 2.87
C MET A 287 15.33 14.78 1.73
N LEU A 288 14.08 15.17 2.05
CA LEU A 288 13.06 15.47 1.05
C LEU A 288 13.41 16.70 0.20
N ASP A 289 14.08 17.68 0.78
CA ASP A 289 14.52 18.88 0.05
C ASP A 289 15.55 18.55 -1.04
N GLU A 290 16.30 17.46 -0.89
CA GLU A 290 17.27 16.97 -1.87
C GLU A 290 16.65 15.98 -2.89
N LEU A 291 15.46 15.43 -2.60
CA LEU A 291 14.72 14.56 -3.51
C LEU A 291 13.78 15.33 -4.48
N LYS A 292 13.67 16.66 -4.34
CA LYS A 292 12.89 17.55 -5.20
C LYS A 292 13.72 18.04 -6.36
#